data_4dd5123d602a24da69327c834294b6cf
#
_entry.id   4dd5123d602a24da69327c834294b6cf
#
_cell.length_a   1.000
_cell.length_b   1.000
_cell.length_c   1.000
_cell.angle_alpha   90.00
_cell.angle_beta   90.00
_cell.angle_gamma   90.00
#
_symmetry.space_group_name_H-M   'P 1'
#
loop_
_entity.id
_entity.type
_entity.pdbx_description
1 polymer ?
#
loop_
_entity_poly.entity_id
_entity_poly.type
_entity_poly.pdbx_seq_one_letter_code
_entity_poly.pdbx_strand_id
1 'polypeptide(L)'
;MSRVSPLKINQLTNRCSTKDLSFRTTKDLKPVRDVIGQDRAVEALKFGVEIGSEGYNLFVLGPSGYGRHSVVQNYLNRLAKTKPVPSDWCYVNNFVDSYKPLLLKLPSGTGRKLAEDMDRLVEDFRNSVPAAFENDKYRMRRQEIEHEVSEQQDKALEAVKKRAKKKNITLIQTPSGIALSPTKAGEILDQDAFRKLPEKERKKLQKDITALQADIEKIIHHIPRIRRSIQRKVKDLNQAVTRAAVSGLIEDLKQEYSAMDNVQDYLDKVQEDVVESAEELFLSKEGPGQGGGNMPTEEMQVASMVRYRVNVLVDHGEAKGTPVLYEDNPCYNNLVGRVEHISHMGTLLTDFTLIKPGMLHLANGGYLVIDAMQLLMQPFAWDSLKRCLRSREIRVESLGQSLSLVSTVSLEPEPLPLDVKVVLVGDRMLYYMLHDLDPEFSDLFKVAVDFEDHMDRSSRNVQMYARLIATLIQKDDLMPFDRGAVARVIEFSSRHAEDAEKLTMEMRSVADLLRESNYWARQGKATLVKSDHVQNAIDQAARRLGRIQTRWREETVKGTFIIETEGERVGQINALSVIQLGGHAFGHPGRITAQVRMGGGEVIDIEREVNLGG
;
A
#
# COMPACT_ATOMS: atom_id res chain seq x y z
N MET A 1 -26.21 13.07 63.50
CA MET A 1 -25.94 11.92 62.57
C MET A 1 -27.28 11.32 62.18
N SER A 2 -27.69 11.39 60.96
CA SER A 2 -28.90 10.74 60.43
C SER A 2 -28.74 9.23 60.57
N ARG A 3 -29.68 8.56 61.29
CA ARG A 3 -29.68 7.08 61.31
C ARG A 3 -29.86 6.54 59.92
N VAL A 4 -28.80 5.90 59.38
CA VAL A 4 -28.87 5.17 58.13
C VAL A 4 -29.78 3.97 58.32
N SER A 5 -30.92 3.93 57.66
CA SER A 5 -31.84 2.79 57.71
C SER A 5 -31.43 1.74 56.68
N PRO A 6 -31.55 0.43 56.97
CA PRO A 6 -31.24 -0.61 56.00
C PRO A 6 -32.17 -0.52 54.76
N LEU A 7 -31.60 -0.77 53.58
CA LEU A 7 -32.35 -0.81 52.32
C LEU A 7 -33.36 -1.98 52.34
N LYS A 8 -34.53 -1.75 51.80
CA LYS A 8 -35.50 -2.84 51.56
C LYS A 8 -35.05 -3.74 50.40
N ILE A 9 -35.43 -5.00 50.40
CA ILE A 9 -35.07 -6.00 49.37
C ILE A 9 -35.38 -5.50 47.95
N ASN A 10 -36.50 -4.80 47.78
CA ASN A 10 -36.89 -4.25 46.46
C ASN A 10 -36.03 -3.03 46.00
N GLN A 11 -35.21 -2.48 46.91
CA GLN A 11 -34.28 -1.40 46.61
C GLN A 11 -32.86 -1.92 46.25
N LEU A 12 -32.60 -3.22 46.48
CA LEU A 12 -31.30 -3.83 46.18
C LEU A 12 -31.09 -4.10 44.66
N THR A 13 -32.20 -4.18 43.92
CA THR A 13 -32.13 -4.41 42.46
C THR A 13 -33.22 -3.59 41.76
N ASN A 14 -32.86 -2.92 40.67
CA ASN A 14 -33.83 -2.23 39.83
C ASN A 14 -34.37 -3.21 38.78
N ARG A 15 -35.51 -3.85 39.09
CA ARG A 15 -36.13 -4.82 38.14
C ARG A 15 -36.78 -4.12 36.97
N CYS A 16 -36.72 -4.75 35.81
CA CYS A 16 -37.39 -4.28 34.60
C CYS A 16 -38.83 -4.82 34.54
N SER A 17 -39.81 -3.91 34.63
CA SER A 17 -41.21 -4.29 34.53
C SER A 17 -41.55 -4.75 33.11
N THR A 18 -42.07 -5.97 32.97
CA THR A 18 -42.57 -6.45 31.70
C THR A 18 -43.76 -5.67 31.16
N LYS A 19 -44.44 -4.87 32.04
CA LYS A 19 -45.55 -3.99 31.65
C LYS A 19 -45.07 -2.80 30.81
N ASP A 20 -43.82 -2.39 31.01
CA ASP A 20 -43.21 -1.28 30.29
C ASP A 20 -42.74 -1.69 28.87
N LEU A 21 -42.78 -3.00 28.56
CA LEU A 21 -42.39 -3.53 27.27
C LEU A 21 -43.63 -3.84 26.41
N SER A 22 -43.82 -3.06 25.33
CA SER A 22 -45.03 -3.04 24.49
C SER A 22 -45.13 -4.15 23.42
N PHE A 23 -44.32 -5.23 23.53
CA PHE A 23 -44.26 -6.34 22.58
C PHE A 23 -44.42 -7.68 23.33
N ARG A 24 -44.74 -8.77 22.58
CA ARG A 24 -44.76 -10.13 23.11
C ARG A 24 -43.43 -10.82 22.95
N THR A 25 -42.86 -10.71 21.77
CA THR A 25 -41.58 -11.32 21.40
C THR A 25 -40.75 -10.35 20.58
N THR A 26 -39.45 -10.59 20.51
CA THR A 26 -38.52 -9.78 19.71
C THR A 26 -38.83 -9.75 18.22
N LYS A 27 -39.66 -10.67 17.70
CA LYS A 27 -40.19 -10.64 16.32
C LYS A 27 -41.12 -9.46 16.05
N ASP A 28 -41.75 -8.94 17.08
CA ASP A 28 -42.68 -7.80 16.97
C ASP A 28 -41.95 -6.46 16.86
N LEU A 29 -40.63 -6.46 17.09
CA LEU A 29 -39.81 -5.26 17.11
C LEU A 29 -39.12 -5.02 15.76
N LYS A 30 -39.20 -3.77 15.29
CA LYS A 30 -38.45 -3.37 14.10
C LYS A 30 -36.96 -3.19 14.44
N PRO A 31 -36.04 -3.71 13.60
CA PRO A 31 -34.62 -3.51 13.80
C PRO A 31 -34.24 -2.03 13.86
N VAL A 32 -33.22 -1.74 14.63
CA VAL A 32 -32.64 -0.40 14.72
C VAL A 32 -31.66 -0.23 13.57
N ARG A 33 -31.79 0.87 12.83
CA ARG A 33 -30.87 1.26 11.76
C ARG A 33 -29.89 2.35 12.21
N ASP A 34 -30.27 3.10 13.23
CA ASP A 34 -29.49 4.22 13.76
C ASP A 34 -28.65 3.78 14.98
N VAL A 35 -27.60 4.52 15.24
CA VAL A 35 -26.76 4.31 16.41
C VAL A 35 -27.48 4.84 17.64
N ILE A 36 -27.66 4.01 18.66
CA ILE A 36 -28.38 4.37 19.89
C ILE A 36 -27.38 4.76 20.99
N GLY A 37 -27.69 5.80 21.75
CA GLY A 37 -26.94 6.20 22.95
C GLY A 37 -25.51 6.67 22.65
N GLN A 38 -25.23 7.08 21.43
CA GLN A 38 -23.91 7.54 20.99
C GLN A 38 -24.00 8.91 20.28
N ASP A 39 -24.94 9.76 20.68
CA ASP A 39 -25.25 11.00 19.97
C ASP A 39 -24.00 11.90 19.85
N ARG A 40 -23.25 12.05 20.95
CA ARG A 40 -22.00 12.81 20.99
C ARG A 40 -20.93 12.26 20.05
N ALA A 41 -20.73 10.94 20.02
CA ALA A 41 -19.79 10.30 19.12
C ALA A 41 -20.20 10.44 17.65
N VAL A 42 -21.49 10.32 17.35
CA VAL A 42 -22.03 10.49 16.00
C VAL A 42 -21.89 11.94 15.52
N GLU A 43 -22.15 12.92 16.39
CA GLU A 43 -21.93 14.34 16.06
C GLU A 43 -20.46 14.66 15.80
N ALA A 44 -19.56 14.18 16.64
CA ALA A 44 -18.12 14.33 16.45
C ALA A 44 -17.63 13.64 15.18
N LEU A 45 -18.12 12.43 14.89
CA LEU A 45 -17.81 11.70 13.65
C LEU A 45 -18.28 12.48 12.42
N LYS A 46 -19.52 13.00 12.44
CA LYS A 46 -20.05 13.83 11.37
C LYS A 46 -19.20 15.07 11.13
N PHE A 47 -18.92 15.83 12.18
CA PHE A 47 -18.05 17.00 12.11
C PHE A 47 -16.67 16.68 11.52
N GLY A 48 -15.99 15.65 12.06
CA GLY A 48 -14.64 15.31 11.63
C GLY A 48 -14.55 14.83 10.17
N VAL A 49 -15.62 14.21 9.66
CA VAL A 49 -15.68 13.72 8.27
C VAL A 49 -16.07 14.85 7.29
N GLU A 50 -16.89 15.79 7.71
CA GLU A 50 -17.35 16.91 6.87
C GLU A 50 -16.33 18.05 6.77
N ILE A 51 -15.51 18.26 7.81
CA ILE A 51 -14.49 19.30 7.81
C ILE A 51 -13.35 18.98 6.85
N GLY A 52 -13.11 19.84 5.86
CA GLY A 52 -12.06 19.69 4.85
C GLY A 52 -10.68 20.21 5.25
N SER A 53 -10.53 20.78 6.47
CA SER A 53 -9.27 21.38 6.92
C SER A 53 -8.22 20.33 7.30
N GLU A 54 -6.95 20.73 7.20
CA GLU A 54 -5.80 19.89 7.52
C GLU A 54 -5.71 19.54 9.02
N GLY A 55 -5.22 18.34 9.32
CA GLY A 55 -5.05 17.86 10.68
C GLY A 55 -6.35 17.40 11.35
N TYR A 56 -7.51 17.51 10.72
CA TYR A 56 -8.78 17.04 11.26
C TYR A 56 -9.01 15.55 10.93
N ASN A 57 -7.99 14.71 11.13
CA ASN A 57 -8.22 13.28 11.19
C ASN A 57 -8.88 12.91 12.51
N LEU A 58 -9.47 11.72 12.57
CA LEU A 58 -10.30 11.31 13.70
C LEU A 58 -9.59 10.26 14.53
N PHE A 59 -9.73 10.35 15.85
CA PHE A 59 -9.43 9.25 16.76
C PHE A 59 -10.74 8.81 17.44
N VAL A 60 -11.15 7.59 17.15
CA VAL A 60 -12.35 6.96 17.71
C VAL A 60 -11.95 6.22 18.97
N LEU A 61 -12.34 6.75 20.11
CA LEU A 61 -11.95 6.23 21.42
C LEU A 61 -13.14 5.62 22.17
N GLY A 62 -12.84 4.67 23.02
CA GLY A 62 -13.78 3.93 23.84
C GLY A 62 -13.30 2.51 24.10
N PRO A 63 -13.91 1.74 25.00
CA PRO A 63 -13.50 0.37 25.28
C PRO A 63 -13.77 -0.58 24.11
N SER A 64 -13.12 -1.73 24.09
CA SER A 64 -13.38 -2.79 23.12
C SER A 64 -14.76 -3.42 23.37
N GLY A 65 -15.47 -3.80 22.30
CA GLY A 65 -16.80 -4.41 22.42
C GLY A 65 -17.99 -3.46 22.25
N TYR A 66 -17.74 -2.16 22.16
CA TYR A 66 -18.78 -1.11 22.06
C TYR A 66 -19.21 -0.80 20.62
N GLY A 67 -18.80 -1.61 19.66
CA GLY A 67 -19.24 -1.50 18.26
C GLY A 67 -18.62 -0.35 17.46
N ARG A 68 -17.56 0.28 17.96
CA ARG A 68 -16.87 1.43 17.34
C ARG A 68 -16.59 1.23 15.85
N HIS A 69 -15.90 0.13 15.48
CA HIS A 69 -15.58 -0.20 14.09
C HIS A 69 -16.84 -0.28 13.21
N SER A 70 -17.87 -0.99 13.70
CA SER A 70 -19.11 -1.16 12.91
C SER A 70 -19.85 0.16 12.72
N VAL A 71 -19.89 1.02 13.75
CA VAL A 71 -20.55 2.32 13.66
C VAL A 71 -19.81 3.22 12.67
N VAL A 72 -18.50 3.34 12.82
CA VAL A 72 -17.65 4.14 11.91
C VAL A 72 -17.77 3.64 10.48
N GLN A 73 -17.60 2.35 10.25
CA GLN A 73 -17.66 1.75 8.92
C GLN A 73 -19.02 1.95 8.25
N ASN A 74 -20.12 1.71 8.99
CA ASN A 74 -21.47 1.92 8.45
C ASN A 74 -21.74 3.39 8.11
N TYR A 75 -21.27 4.31 8.97
CA TYR A 75 -21.42 5.74 8.73
C TYR A 75 -20.63 6.18 7.49
N LEU A 76 -19.35 5.81 7.42
CA LEU A 76 -18.48 6.16 6.29
C LEU A 76 -18.96 5.56 4.97
N ASN A 77 -19.35 4.27 4.96
CA ASN A 77 -19.87 3.60 3.76
C ASN A 77 -21.17 4.23 3.24
N ARG A 78 -22.02 4.75 4.12
CA ARG A 78 -23.22 5.47 3.71
C ARG A 78 -22.87 6.82 3.08
N LEU A 79 -21.96 7.55 3.69
CA LEU A 79 -21.53 8.88 3.22
C LEU A 79 -20.73 8.77 1.91
N ALA A 80 -19.86 7.79 1.80
CA ALA A 80 -19.00 7.55 0.64
C ALA A 80 -19.78 7.41 -0.66
N LYS A 81 -20.97 6.80 -0.59
CA LYS A 81 -21.88 6.68 -1.76
C LYS A 81 -22.43 8.01 -2.29
N THR A 82 -22.35 9.07 -1.50
CA THR A 82 -22.82 10.41 -1.87
C THR A 82 -21.71 11.30 -2.39
N LYS A 83 -20.47 10.87 -2.27
CA LYS A 83 -19.29 11.61 -2.73
C LYS A 83 -18.83 11.14 -4.10
N PRO A 84 -18.15 12.00 -4.90
CA PRO A 84 -17.64 11.63 -6.21
C PRO A 84 -16.57 10.55 -6.10
N VAL A 85 -16.43 9.78 -7.16
CA VAL A 85 -15.34 8.79 -7.31
C VAL A 85 -14.03 9.54 -7.53
N PRO A 86 -12.94 9.20 -6.81
CA PRO A 86 -11.64 9.83 -6.99
C PRO A 86 -10.98 9.47 -8.33
N SER A 87 -9.89 10.16 -8.65
CA SER A 87 -9.07 9.93 -9.84
C SER A 87 -8.30 8.62 -9.77
N ASP A 88 -8.03 8.02 -10.92
CA ASP A 88 -7.04 6.94 -11.06
C ASP A 88 -5.63 7.51 -11.04
N TRP A 89 -4.67 6.66 -10.66
CA TRP A 89 -3.26 7.02 -10.61
C TRP A 89 -2.42 5.94 -11.27
N CYS A 90 -1.51 6.36 -12.18
CA CYS A 90 -0.66 5.45 -12.90
C CYS A 90 0.79 5.93 -12.86
N TYR A 91 1.75 4.98 -12.83
CA TYR A 91 3.14 5.28 -13.11
C TYR A 91 3.49 4.89 -14.55
N VAL A 92 4.28 5.74 -15.18
CA VAL A 92 4.83 5.52 -16.50
C VAL A 92 6.34 5.77 -16.51
N ASN A 93 7.03 5.22 -17.52
CA ASN A 93 8.46 5.41 -17.66
C ASN A 93 8.81 6.89 -17.88
N ASN A 94 9.91 7.31 -17.28
CA ASN A 94 10.55 8.58 -17.59
C ASN A 94 11.73 8.32 -18.54
N PHE A 95 11.58 8.71 -19.78
CA PHE A 95 12.60 8.47 -20.83
C PHE A 95 13.88 9.30 -20.63
N VAL A 96 13.86 10.30 -19.75
CA VAL A 96 15.06 11.10 -19.39
C VAL A 96 15.83 10.44 -18.24
N ASP A 97 15.10 9.91 -17.23
CA ASP A 97 15.68 9.26 -16.06
C ASP A 97 14.76 8.10 -15.62
N SER A 98 15.09 6.89 -16.06
CA SER A 98 14.28 5.69 -15.80
C SER A 98 14.15 5.34 -14.32
N TYR A 99 15.02 5.89 -13.46
CA TYR A 99 14.92 5.71 -12.01
C TYR A 99 13.86 6.60 -11.36
N LYS A 100 13.33 7.60 -12.09
CA LYS A 100 12.30 8.54 -11.62
C LYS A 100 11.02 8.42 -12.46
N PRO A 101 10.24 7.34 -12.28
CA PRO A 101 8.96 7.17 -12.97
C PRO A 101 8.04 8.37 -12.79
N LEU A 102 7.33 8.75 -13.84
CA LEU A 102 6.38 9.87 -13.83
C LEU A 102 5.01 9.41 -13.36
N LEU A 103 4.31 10.29 -12.66
CA LEU A 103 2.97 10.06 -12.15
C LEU A 103 1.92 10.68 -13.09
N LEU A 104 0.95 9.87 -13.52
CA LEU A 104 -0.21 10.33 -14.28
C LEU A 104 -1.46 10.30 -13.41
N LYS A 105 -2.16 11.44 -13.31
CA LYS A 105 -3.48 11.56 -12.71
C LYS A 105 -4.53 11.50 -13.82
N LEU A 106 -5.47 10.56 -13.71
CA LEU A 106 -6.48 10.28 -14.73
C LEU A 106 -7.89 10.27 -14.13
N PRO A 107 -8.93 10.56 -14.89
CA PRO A 107 -10.30 10.33 -14.46
C PRO A 107 -10.53 8.85 -14.10
N SER A 108 -11.45 8.60 -13.17
CA SER A 108 -11.82 7.25 -12.75
C SER A 108 -12.15 6.33 -13.93
N GLY A 109 -11.58 5.11 -13.93
CA GLY A 109 -11.73 4.09 -14.97
C GLY A 109 -10.88 4.30 -16.23
N THR A 110 -10.17 5.42 -16.32
CA THR A 110 -9.32 5.71 -17.48
C THR A 110 -7.95 5.06 -17.38
N GLY A 111 -7.46 4.81 -16.16
CA GLY A 111 -6.14 4.24 -15.94
C GLY A 111 -6.00 2.84 -16.53
N ARG A 112 -6.96 1.95 -16.28
CA ARG A 112 -6.99 0.59 -16.86
C ARG A 112 -7.11 0.63 -18.37
N LYS A 113 -7.98 1.51 -18.89
CA LYS A 113 -8.15 1.68 -20.33
C LYS A 113 -6.85 2.12 -21.01
N LEU A 114 -6.17 3.12 -20.45
CA LEU A 114 -4.87 3.57 -20.97
C LEU A 114 -3.82 2.45 -20.96
N ALA A 115 -3.78 1.63 -19.91
CA ALA A 115 -2.86 0.50 -19.84
C ALA A 115 -3.13 -0.53 -20.95
N GLU A 116 -4.39 -0.89 -21.19
CA GLU A 116 -4.80 -1.80 -22.24
C GLU A 116 -4.51 -1.24 -23.65
N ASP A 117 -4.73 0.07 -23.84
CA ASP A 117 -4.46 0.74 -25.10
C ASP A 117 -2.95 0.83 -25.39
N MET A 118 -2.14 1.10 -24.36
CA MET A 118 -0.68 1.09 -24.47
C MET A 118 -0.12 -0.31 -24.72
N ASP A 119 -0.68 -1.35 -24.10
CA ASP A 119 -0.27 -2.73 -24.42
C ASP A 119 -0.58 -3.09 -25.89
N ARG A 120 -1.74 -2.66 -26.42
CA ARG A 120 -2.07 -2.80 -27.86
C ARG A 120 -1.11 -2.00 -28.75
N LEU A 121 -0.82 -0.76 -28.38
CA LEU A 121 0.14 0.09 -29.11
C LEU A 121 1.53 -0.56 -29.19
N VAL A 122 1.99 -1.19 -28.11
CA VAL A 122 3.26 -1.93 -28.09
C VAL A 122 3.23 -3.12 -29.06
N GLU A 123 2.11 -3.86 -29.13
CA GLU A 123 1.95 -4.94 -30.12
C GLU A 123 1.93 -4.41 -31.54
N ASP A 124 1.27 -3.29 -31.80
CA ASP A 124 1.26 -2.63 -33.09
C ASP A 124 2.65 -2.14 -33.51
N PHE A 125 3.45 -1.62 -32.60
CA PHE A 125 4.85 -1.27 -32.87
C PHE A 125 5.67 -2.49 -33.26
N ARG A 126 5.51 -3.63 -32.58
CA ARG A 126 6.21 -4.89 -32.88
C ARG A 126 5.89 -5.43 -34.28
N ASN A 127 4.70 -5.14 -34.78
CA ASN A 127 4.28 -5.58 -36.10
C ASN A 127 4.62 -4.57 -37.20
N SER A 128 4.32 -3.30 -36.96
CA SER A 128 4.39 -2.26 -38.00
C SER A 128 5.81 -1.77 -38.28
N VAL A 129 6.67 -1.67 -37.25
CA VAL A 129 8.01 -1.13 -37.43
C VAL A 129 8.93 -2.10 -38.20
N PRO A 130 9.02 -3.41 -37.86
CA PRO A 130 9.77 -4.35 -38.67
C PRO A 130 9.28 -4.43 -40.13
N ALA A 131 7.95 -4.45 -40.33
CA ALA A 131 7.37 -4.46 -41.67
C ALA A 131 7.76 -3.22 -42.52
N ALA A 132 7.89 -2.05 -41.88
CA ALA A 132 8.35 -0.83 -42.54
C ALA A 132 9.82 -0.93 -42.98
N PHE A 133 10.67 -1.66 -42.24
CA PHE A 133 12.08 -1.93 -42.60
C PHE A 133 12.23 -3.05 -43.65
N GLU A 134 11.24 -3.91 -43.81
CA GLU A 134 11.21 -4.92 -44.86
C GLU A 134 10.73 -4.37 -46.22
N ASN A 135 10.17 -3.16 -46.23
CA ASN A 135 9.64 -2.54 -47.45
C ASN A 135 10.73 -2.26 -48.52
N ASP A 136 10.41 -2.54 -49.76
CA ASP A 136 11.34 -2.35 -50.89
C ASP A 136 11.85 -0.90 -51.01
N LYS A 137 11.02 0.09 -50.68
CA LYS A 137 11.43 1.51 -50.67
C LYS A 137 12.57 1.78 -49.68
N TYR A 138 12.50 1.19 -48.48
CA TYR A 138 13.55 1.32 -47.50
C TYR A 138 14.82 0.63 -47.94
N ARG A 139 14.71 -0.62 -48.47
CA ARG A 139 15.85 -1.39 -48.99
C ARG A 139 16.57 -0.66 -50.11
N MET A 140 15.81 -0.14 -51.10
CA MET A 140 16.37 0.67 -52.19
C MET A 140 17.09 1.93 -51.65
N ARG A 141 16.47 2.66 -50.75
CA ARG A 141 17.07 3.89 -50.22
C ARG A 141 18.32 3.63 -49.38
N ARG A 142 18.34 2.56 -48.63
CA ARG A 142 19.52 2.11 -47.88
C ARG A 142 20.65 1.72 -48.84
N GLN A 143 20.36 0.95 -49.89
CA GLN A 143 21.33 0.60 -50.94
C GLN A 143 21.88 1.83 -51.67
N GLU A 144 21.04 2.81 -51.97
CA GLU A 144 21.50 4.08 -52.57
C GLU A 144 22.51 4.79 -51.66
N ILE A 145 22.26 4.88 -50.35
CA ILE A 145 23.19 5.48 -49.38
C ILE A 145 24.51 4.69 -49.33
N GLU A 146 24.44 3.38 -49.28
CA GLU A 146 25.62 2.50 -49.27
C GLU A 146 26.42 2.61 -50.58
N HIS A 147 25.73 2.66 -51.74
CA HIS A 147 26.35 2.78 -53.07
C HIS A 147 26.98 4.17 -53.30
N GLU A 148 26.31 5.26 -52.86
CA GLU A 148 26.84 6.63 -52.95
C GLU A 148 28.23 6.73 -52.31
N VAL A 149 28.44 5.98 -51.29
CA VAL A 149 29.70 5.97 -50.54
C VAL A 149 30.73 5.05 -51.14
N SER A 150 30.32 3.84 -51.61
CA SER A 150 31.23 2.97 -52.36
C SER A 150 31.80 3.69 -53.57
N GLU A 151 30.93 4.39 -54.32
CA GLU A 151 31.39 5.22 -55.45
C GLU A 151 32.39 6.32 -55.04
N GLN A 152 32.18 7.00 -53.91
CA GLN A 152 33.11 8.03 -53.43
C GLN A 152 34.46 7.43 -53.03
N GLN A 153 34.47 6.25 -52.41
CA GLN A 153 35.69 5.52 -52.07
C GLN A 153 36.41 5.04 -53.35
N ASP A 154 35.65 4.46 -54.27
CA ASP A 154 36.19 3.96 -55.54
C ASP A 154 36.76 5.09 -56.41
N LYS A 155 36.05 6.23 -56.50
CA LYS A 155 36.54 7.43 -57.22
C LYS A 155 37.84 7.98 -56.58
N ALA A 156 37.93 8.00 -55.24
CA ALA A 156 39.15 8.44 -54.58
C ALA A 156 40.32 7.48 -54.82
N LEU A 157 40.06 6.16 -54.75
CA LEU A 157 41.08 5.13 -55.00
C LEU A 157 41.53 5.09 -56.48
N GLU A 158 40.56 5.25 -57.38
CA GLU A 158 40.83 5.34 -58.84
C GLU A 158 41.66 6.56 -59.19
N ALA A 159 41.44 7.71 -58.58
CA ALA A 159 42.23 8.91 -58.75
C ALA A 159 43.71 8.68 -58.39
N VAL A 160 43.97 7.93 -57.31
CA VAL A 160 45.34 7.57 -56.91
C VAL A 160 45.90 6.50 -57.83
N LYS A 161 45.11 5.50 -58.22
CA LYS A 161 45.56 4.51 -59.25
C LYS A 161 45.98 5.18 -60.54
N LYS A 162 45.21 6.14 -61.09
CA LYS A 162 45.54 6.90 -62.30
C LYS A 162 46.81 7.74 -62.11
N ARG A 163 47.05 8.34 -60.98
CA ARG A 163 48.29 9.09 -60.66
C ARG A 163 49.51 8.16 -60.56
N ALA A 164 49.34 7.04 -59.85
CA ALA A 164 50.40 6.04 -59.72
C ALA A 164 50.84 5.46 -61.08
N LYS A 165 49.85 5.13 -61.91
CA LYS A 165 50.12 4.63 -63.29
C LYS A 165 50.90 5.61 -64.16
N LYS A 166 50.62 6.92 -64.06
CA LYS A 166 51.37 7.98 -64.76
C LYS A 166 52.80 8.10 -64.27
N LYS A 167 53.13 7.59 -63.07
CA LYS A 167 54.47 7.63 -62.47
C LYS A 167 55.16 6.25 -62.50
N ASN A 168 54.65 5.30 -63.26
CA ASN A 168 55.14 3.92 -63.35
C ASN A 168 55.13 3.21 -61.97
N ILE A 169 54.04 3.40 -61.18
CA ILE A 169 53.82 2.75 -59.89
C ILE A 169 52.45 2.04 -59.93
N THR A 170 52.38 0.82 -59.44
CA THR A 170 51.13 0.05 -59.36
C THR A 170 50.73 -0.12 -57.86
N LEU A 171 49.43 -0.03 -57.60
CA LEU A 171 48.85 -0.38 -56.28
C LEU A 171 48.56 -1.88 -56.22
N ILE A 172 49.11 -2.55 -55.26
CA ILE A 172 48.86 -3.96 -54.93
C ILE A 172 48.08 -4.07 -53.65
N GLN A 173 46.96 -4.77 -53.67
CA GLN A 173 46.19 -5.07 -52.49
C GLN A 173 46.81 -6.25 -51.76
N THR A 174 47.29 -6.05 -50.55
CA THR A 174 47.87 -7.10 -49.72
C THR A 174 46.96 -7.35 -48.49
N PRO A 175 47.08 -8.52 -47.84
CA PRO A 175 46.31 -8.77 -46.60
C PRO A 175 46.51 -7.73 -45.48
N SER A 176 47.64 -7.02 -45.53
CA SER A 176 48.02 -5.97 -44.55
C SER A 176 47.67 -4.55 -45.02
N GLY A 177 47.07 -4.35 -46.23
CA GLY A 177 46.69 -3.04 -46.77
C GLY A 177 47.10 -2.83 -48.23
N ILE A 178 47.20 -1.55 -48.66
CA ILE A 178 47.56 -1.17 -50.02
C ILE A 178 49.08 -0.92 -50.09
N ALA A 179 49.79 -1.73 -50.86
CA ALA A 179 51.20 -1.56 -51.12
C ALA A 179 51.43 -0.87 -52.48
N LEU A 180 52.47 -0.07 -52.57
CA LEU A 180 52.91 0.60 -53.79
C LEU A 180 54.15 -0.10 -54.32
N SER A 181 54.12 -0.58 -55.59
CA SER A 181 55.25 -1.21 -56.24
C SER A 181 55.61 -0.50 -57.56
N PRO A 182 56.87 -0.19 -57.77
CA PRO A 182 57.32 0.41 -59.04
C PRO A 182 57.17 -0.59 -60.21
N THR A 183 56.82 -0.09 -61.41
CA THR A 183 56.66 -0.90 -62.62
C THR A 183 57.52 -0.36 -63.73
N LYS A 184 58.07 -1.25 -64.62
CA LYS A 184 58.75 -0.91 -65.83
C LYS A 184 58.18 -1.75 -66.98
N ALA A 185 57.73 -1.10 -68.04
CA ALA A 185 57.07 -1.73 -69.18
C ALA A 185 55.83 -2.57 -68.82
N GLY A 186 55.14 -2.29 -67.70
CA GLY A 186 53.93 -3.01 -67.21
C GLY A 186 54.20 -4.16 -66.27
N GLU A 187 55.42 -4.54 -65.99
CA GLU A 187 55.78 -5.57 -65.03
C GLU A 187 56.26 -4.96 -63.69
N ILE A 188 55.92 -5.62 -62.57
CA ILE A 188 56.30 -5.19 -61.23
C ILE A 188 57.81 -5.40 -61.06
N LEU A 189 58.53 -4.37 -60.70
CA LEU A 189 59.93 -4.43 -60.39
C LEU A 189 60.19 -5.12 -59.06
N ASP A 190 60.97 -6.22 -59.10
CA ASP A 190 61.50 -6.89 -57.93
C ASP A 190 62.55 -6.04 -57.22
N GLN A 191 62.84 -6.28 -55.94
CA GLN A 191 63.82 -5.52 -55.18
C GLN A 191 65.19 -5.46 -55.77
N ASP A 192 65.63 -6.55 -56.46
CA ASP A 192 66.92 -6.63 -57.13
C ASP A 192 66.94 -5.87 -58.45
N ALA A 193 65.84 -5.83 -59.17
CA ALA A 193 65.66 -5.03 -60.37
C ALA A 193 65.60 -3.53 -60.08
N PHE A 194 64.99 -3.16 -58.93
CA PHE A 194 64.93 -1.78 -58.43
C PHE A 194 66.31 -1.26 -58.03
N ARG A 195 67.18 -2.10 -57.45
CA ARG A 195 68.56 -1.76 -57.09
C ARG A 195 69.46 -1.51 -58.28
N LYS A 196 69.17 -2.11 -59.43
CA LYS A 196 69.93 -1.96 -60.66
C LYS A 196 69.59 -0.70 -61.51
N LEU A 197 68.61 0.08 -61.10
CA LEU A 197 68.23 1.33 -61.76
C LEU A 197 69.26 2.44 -61.49
N PRO A 198 69.47 3.39 -62.50
CA PRO A 198 70.32 4.56 -62.31
C PRO A 198 69.89 5.40 -61.05
N GLU A 199 70.84 5.91 -60.32
CA GLU A 199 70.61 6.59 -59.04
C GLU A 199 69.58 7.76 -59.11
N LYS A 200 69.57 8.47 -60.22
CA LYS A 200 68.59 9.53 -60.53
C LYS A 200 67.17 9.01 -60.68
N GLU A 201 66.96 7.88 -61.32
CA GLU A 201 65.62 7.28 -61.50
C GLU A 201 65.14 6.67 -60.18
N ARG A 202 66.01 6.02 -59.43
CA ARG A 202 65.69 5.46 -58.13
C ARG A 202 65.25 6.53 -57.09
N LYS A 203 65.97 7.67 -57.01
CA LYS A 203 65.60 8.78 -56.18
C LYS A 203 64.26 9.42 -56.55
N LYS A 204 63.98 9.52 -57.87
CA LYS A 204 62.70 10.02 -58.39
C LYS A 204 61.55 9.10 -58.06
N LEU A 205 61.67 7.79 -58.29
CA LEU A 205 60.64 6.80 -57.97
C LEU A 205 60.39 6.75 -56.44
N GLN A 206 61.44 6.84 -55.61
CA GLN A 206 61.31 6.82 -54.18
C GLN A 206 60.53 8.06 -53.63
N LYS A 207 60.80 9.26 -54.19
CA LYS A 207 60.08 10.49 -53.91
C LYS A 207 58.61 10.39 -54.41
N ASP A 208 58.37 9.78 -55.54
CA ASP A 208 57.01 9.58 -56.05
C ASP A 208 56.21 8.53 -55.23
N ILE A 209 56.86 7.45 -54.77
CA ILE A 209 56.26 6.49 -53.83
C ILE A 209 55.88 7.14 -52.53
N THR A 210 56.80 7.93 -51.92
CA THR A 210 56.51 8.64 -50.66
C THR A 210 55.36 9.65 -50.82
N ALA A 211 55.28 10.35 -51.96
CA ALA A 211 54.18 11.27 -52.25
C ALA A 211 52.84 10.54 -52.40
N LEU A 212 52.84 9.38 -53.07
CA LEU A 212 51.65 8.54 -53.23
C LEU A 212 51.25 7.85 -51.93
N GLN A 213 52.21 7.45 -51.09
CA GLN A 213 51.95 6.96 -49.73
C GLN A 213 51.22 8.00 -48.92
N ALA A 214 51.69 9.26 -48.90
CA ALA A 214 51.03 10.36 -48.23
C ALA A 214 49.60 10.61 -48.77
N ASP A 215 49.37 10.43 -50.10
CA ASP A 215 48.02 10.55 -50.67
C ASP A 215 47.11 9.37 -50.23
N ILE A 216 47.63 8.15 -50.16
CA ILE A 216 46.92 6.97 -49.67
C ILE A 216 46.59 7.13 -48.17
N GLU A 217 47.55 7.59 -47.36
CA GLU A 217 47.34 7.88 -45.94
C GLU A 217 46.21 8.88 -45.73
N LYS A 218 46.17 9.96 -46.54
CA LYS A 218 45.06 10.92 -46.51
C LYS A 218 43.71 10.26 -46.79
N ILE A 219 43.63 9.37 -47.78
CA ILE A 219 42.40 8.64 -48.11
C ILE A 219 42.02 7.72 -46.93
N ILE A 220 42.98 6.97 -46.38
CA ILE A 220 42.74 6.09 -45.22
C ILE A 220 42.23 6.90 -44.02
N HIS A 221 42.77 8.10 -43.77
CA HIS A 221 42.29 8.99 -42.74
C HIS A 221 40.89 9.58 -43.02
N HIS A 222 40.43 9.62 -44.29
CA HIS A 222 39.09 10.09 -44.64
C HIS A 222 38.03 8.99 -44.54
N ILE A 223 38.40 7.70 -44.65
CA ILE A 223 37.48 6.55 -44.56
C ILE A 223 36.64 6.57 -43.26
N PRO A 224 37.21 6.80 -42.05
CA PRO A 224 36.40 6.86 -40.85
C PRO A 224 35.38 8.00 -40.85
N ARG A 225 35.70 9.15 -41.47
CA ARG A 225 34.76 10.27 -41.60
C ARG A 225 33.59 9.92 -42.53
N ILE A 226 33.88 9.27 -43.63
CA ILE A 226 32.89 8.82 -44.59
C ILE A 226 31.99 7.77 -43.94
N ARG A 227 32.58 6.79 -43.23
CA ARG A 227 31.82 5.76 -42.49
C ARG A 227 30.89 6.35 -41.44
N ARG A 228 31.34 7.38 -40.70
CA ARG A 228 30.48 8.12 -39.74
C ARG A 228 29.34 8.87 -40.46
N SER A 229 29.59 9.43 -41.63
CA SER A 229 28.54 10.10 -42.43
C SER A 229 27.47 9.13 -42.90
N ILE A 230 27.86 7.89 -43.31
CA ILE A 230 26.93 6.83 -43.68
C ILE A 230 26.07 6.44 -42.48
N GLN A 231 26.73 6.13 -41.36
CA GLN A 231 26.02 5.73 -40.15
C GLN A 231 24.97 6.80 -39.74
N ARG A 232 25.33 8.10 -39.92
CA ARG A 232 24.36 9.18 -39.65
C ARG A 232 23.22 9.17 -40.65
N LYS A 233 23.48 9.08 -41.99
CA LYS A 233 22.43 9.03 -43.02
C LYS A 233 21.50 7.81 -42.86
N VAL A 234 22.07 6.65 -42.49
CA VAL A 234 21.29 5.43 -42.24
C VAL A 234 20.44 5.60 -40.96
N LYS A 235 21.01 6.18 -39.91
CA LYS A 235 20.26 6.49 -38.68
C LYS A 235 19.11 7.47 -38.97
N ASP A 236 19.35 8.53 -39.71
CA ASP A 236 18.32 9.51 -40.09
C ASP A 236 17.22 8.84 -40.95
N LEU A 237 17.57 7.92 -41.85
CA LEU A 237 16.61 7.13 -42.64
C LEU A 237 15.79 6.20 -41.72
N ASN A 238 16.44 5.49 -40.78
CA ASN A 238 15.77 4.61 -39.85
C ASN A 238 14.76 5.38 -38.98
N GLN A 239 15.17 6.54 -38.48
CA GLN A 239 14.28 7.41 -37.71
C GLN A 239 13.09 7.92 -38.55
N ALA A 240 13.30 8.32 -39.77
CA ALA A 240 12.23 8.79 -40.65
C ALA A 240 11.22 7.68 -40.97
N VAL A 241 11.70 6.46 -41.26
CA VAL A 241 10.85 5.30 -41.56
C VAL A 241 10.07 4.88 -40.29
N THR A 242 10.73 4.80 -39.14
CA THR A 242 10.07 4.47 -37.88
C THR A 242 9.01 5.52 -37.54
N ARG A 243 9.35 6.81 -37.65
CA ARG A 243 8.40 7.89 -37.42
C ARG A 243 7.16 7.77 -38.30
N ALA A 244 7.33 7.48 -39.57
CA ALA A 244 6.21 7.29 -40.50
C ALA A 244 5.33 6.08 -40.13
N ALA A 245 5.95 4.99 -39.61
CA ALA A 245 5.24 3.79 -39.22
C ALA A 245 4.41 3.98 -37.93
N VAL A 246 4.93 4.76 -36.96
CA VAL A 246 4.29 4.89 -35.63
C VAL A 246 3.40 6.12 -35.50
N SER A 247 3.59 7.17 -36.32
CA SER A 247 2.87 8.44 -36.17
C SER A 247 1.36 8.29 -36.25
N GLY A 248 0.84 7.48 -37.18
CA GLY A 248 -0.60 7.24 -37.28
C GLY A 248 -1.19 6.58 -36.03
N LEU A 249 -0.51 5.54 -35.53
CA LEU A 249 -0.94 4.79 -34.35
C LEU A 249 -0.99 5.67 -33.10
N ILE A 250 0.02 6.52 -32.93
CA ILE A 250 0.11 7.42 -31.78
C ILE A 250 -0.91 8.56 -31.92
N GLU A 251 -1.12 9.08 -33.11
CA GLU A 251 -2.10 10.16 -33.33
C GLU A 251 -3.55 9.69 -33.08
N ASP A 252 -3.89 8.47 -33.49
CA ASP A 252 -5.19 7.86 -33.18
C ASP A 252 -5.41 7.80 -31.66
N LEU A 253 -4.39 7.34 -30.91
CA LEU A 253 -4.46 7.29 -29.46
C LEU A 253 -4.53 8.68 -28.82
N LYS A 254 -3.79 9.65 -29.35
CA LYS A 254 -3.85 11.05 -28.91
C LYS A 254 -5.23 11.67 -29.10
N GLN A 255 -5.92 11.36 -30.19
CA GLN A 255 -7.28 11.83 -30.41
C GLN A 255 -8.23 11.31 -29.33
N GLU A 256 -8.09 10.04 -28.93
CA GLU A 256 -8.89 9.44 -27.87
C GLU A 256 -8.68 10.12 -26.51
N TYR A 257 -7.43 10.48 -26.18
CA TYR A 257 -7.05 11.13 -24.95
C TYR A 257 -6.86 12.66 -25.07
N SER A 258 -7.52 13.29 -26.05
CA SER A 258 -7.33 14.72 -26.39
C SER A 258 -7.66 15.71 -25.25
N ALA A 259 -8.48 15.30 -24.27
CA ALA A 259 -8.81 16.11 -23.10
C ALA A 259 -7.81 16.00 -21.94
N MET A 260 -6.70 15.26 -22.11
CA MET A 260 -5.75 14.93 -21.05
C MET A 260 -4.32 15.30 -21.45
N ASP A 261 -3.92 16.54 -21.14
CA ASP A 261 -2.62 17.10 -21.54
C ASP A 261 -1.43 16.23 -21.06
N ASN A 262 -1.51 15.68 -19.85
CA ASN A 262 -0.46 14.81 -19.29
C ASN A 262 -0.28 13.49 -20.07
N VAL A 263 -1.36 12.94 -20.66
CA VAL A 263 -1.29 11.75 -21.52
C VAL A 263 -0.72 12.13 -22.88
N GLN A 264 -1.12 13.29 -23.42
CA GLN A 264 -0.58 13.81 -24.68
C GLN A 264 0.94 13.97 -24.60
N ASP A 265 1.43 14.64 -23.56
CA ASP A 265 2.86 14.84 -23.30
C ASP A 265 3.62 13.51 -23.15
N TYR A 266 3.00 12.51 -22.52
CA TYR A 266 3.58 11.18 -22.38
C TYR A 266 3.67 10.47 -23.75
N LEU A 267 2.61 10.50 -24.55
CA LEU A 267 2.59 9.89 -25.89
C LEU A 267 3.59 10.54 -26.85
N ASP A 268 3.83 11.85 -26.74
CA ASP A 268 4.89 12.53 -27.47
C ASP A 268 6.28 11.96 -27.13
N LYS A 269 6.56 11.78 -25.85
CA LYS A 269 7.82 11.19 -25.38
C LYS A 269 7.97 9.74 -25.82
N VAL A 270 6.87 8.96 -25.80
CA VAL A 270 6.85 7.58 -26.34
C VAL A 270 7.24 7.59 -27.81
N GLN A 271 6.65 8.49 -28.60
CA GLN A 271 6.97 8.60 -30.03
C GLN A 271 8.45 8.94 -30.26
N GLU A 272 8.99 9.88 -29.52
CA GLU A 272 10.39 10.28 -29.62
C GLU A 272 11.33 9.12 -29.26
N ASP A 273 11.08 8.42 -28.13
CA ASP A 273 11.92 7.31 -27.71
C ASP A 273 11.86 6.12 -28.66
N VAL A 274 10.67 5.74 -29.16
CA VAL A 274 10.53 4.67 -30.17
C VAL A 274 11.31 4.99 -31.43
N VAL A 275 11.28 6.25 -31.91
CA VAL A 275 12.00 6.70 -33.09
C VAL A 275 13.52 6.71 -32.86
N GLU A 276 13.97 7.15 -31.68
CA GLU A 276 15.39 7.18 -31.33
C GLU A 276 15.99 5.79 -31.11
N SER A 277 15.22 4.91 -30.48
CA SER A 277 15.64 3.54 -30.09
C SER A 277 15.32 2.48 -31.15
N ALA A 278 14.83 2.87 -32.32
CA ALA A 278 14.35 1.94 -33.34
C ALA A 278 15.37 0.86 -33.76
N GLU A 279 16.65 1.22 -33.84
CA GLU A 279 17.72 0.28 -34.19
C GLU A 279 17.94 -0.78 -33.11
N GLU A 280 17.85 -0.37 -31.84
CA GLU A 280 18.03 -1.25 -30.70
C GLU A 280 16.83 -2.19 -30.51
N LEU A 281 15.63 -1.67 -30.71
CA LEU A 281 14.37 -2.37 -30.41
C LEU A 281 13.97 -3.34 -31.54
N PHE A 282 14.18 -2.98 -32.80
CA PHE A 282 13.58 -3.67 -33.95
C PHE A 282 14.59 -4.19 -34.98
N LEU A 283 15.81 -3.64 -35.04
CA LEU A 283 16.82 -4.06 -36.02
C LEU A 283 17.86 -4.95 -35.35
N SER A 284 17.86 -6.23 -35.73
CA SER A 284 18.95 -7.14 -35.37
C SER A 284 20.28 -6.59 -35.93
N LYS A 285 21.35 -6.59 -35.14
CA LYS A 285 22.70 -6.31 -35.65
C LYS A 285 23.14 -7.44 -36.56
N GLU A 286 22.73 -7.45 -37.84
CA GLU A 286 23.38 -8.20 -38.91
C GLU A 286 24.70 -7.50 -39.21
N GLY A 287 25.76 -7.91 -38.54
CA GLY A 287 27.13 -7.62 -38.98
C GLY A 287 27.72 -8.86 -39.66
N PRO A 288 28.20 -8.80 -40.90
CA PRO A 288 28.94 -9.92 -41.48
C PRO A 288 30.32 -10.02 -40.80
N GLY A 289 30.51 -11.01 -39.95
CA GLY A 289 31.82 -11.46 -39.49
C GLY A 289 32.30 -10.92 -38.16
N GLN A 290 31.98 -11.62 -37.13
CA GLN A 290 32.85 -12.16 -36.07
C GLN A 290 32.03 -12.65 -34.88
N GLY A 291 32.09 -13.94 -34.63
CA GLY A 291 31.97 -14.61 -33.37
C GLY A 291 30.84 -14.23 -32.42
N GLY A 292 29.76 -15.02 -32.38
CA GLY A 292 29.03 -15.29 -31.12
C GLY A 292 28.28 -14.13 -30.49
N GLY A 293 27.59 -13.30 -31.23
CA GLY A 293 26.59 -12.37 -30.69
C GLY A 293 25.22 -13.07 -30.66
N ASN A 294 24.71 -13.42 -29.48
CA ASN A 294 23.34 -13.84 -29.33
C ASN A 294 22.41 -12.80 -29.96
N MET A 295 21.55 -13.23 -30.89
CA MET A 295 20.35 -12.47 -31.23
C MET A 295 19.66 -12.06 -29.93
N PRO A 296 19.11 -10.84 -29.81
CA PRO A 296 18.18 -10.57 -28.70
C PRO A 296 17.07 -11.61 -28.80
N THR A 297 16.99 -12.48 -27.82
CA THR A 297 15.89 -13.45 -27.73
C THR A 297 14.59 -12.67 -27.71
N GLU A 298 13.47 -13.27 -28.16
CA GLU A 298 12.14 -12.65 -28.02
C GLU A 298 11.92 -12.09 -26.60
N GLU A 299 12.48 -12.78 -25.59
CA GLU A 299 12.45 -12.34 -24.19
C GLU A 299 13.18 -11.01 -23.96
N MET A 300 14.30 -10.74 -24.60
CA MET A 300 15.02 -9.46 -24.48
C MET A 300 14.28 -8.33 -25.20
N GLN A 301 13.64 -8.61 -26.33
CA GLN A 301 12.80 -7.63 -27.02
C GLN A 301 11.55 -7.30 -26.21
N VAL A 302 10.90 -8.30 -25.62
CA VAL A 302 9.76 -8.08 -24.72
C VAL A 302 10.19 -7.26 -23.50
N ALA A 303 11.34 -7.56 -22.90
CA ALA A 303 11.87 -6.81 -21.76
C ALA A 303 12.16 -5.34 -22.09
N SER A 304 12.68 -5.05 -23.29
CA SER A 304 12.95 -3.66 -23.69
C SER A 304 11.69 -2.84 -23.99
N MET A 305 10.57 -3.51 -24.33
CA MET A 305 9.28 -2.85 -24.59
C MET A 305 8.48 -2.56 -23.31
N VAL A 306 8.85 -3.10 -22.14
CA VAL A 306 8.21 -2.83 -20.85
C VAL A 306 8.17 -1.33 -20.56
N ARG A 307 9.15 -0.56 -21.05
CA ARG A 307 9.23 0.90 -20.83
C ARG A 307 8.05 1.70 -21.41
N TYR A 308 7.25 1.13 -22.30
CA TYR A 308 6.05 1.77 -22.88
C TYR A 308 4.75 1.36 -22.18
N ARG A 309 4.79 0.44 -21.22
CA ARG A 309 3.63 0.03 -20.47
C ARG A 309 3.21 1.08 -19.46
N VAL A 310 2.00 0.92 -18.94
CA VAL A 310 1.44 1.76 -17.88
C VAL A 310 1.22 0.90 -16.64
N ASN A 311 1.78 1.30 -15.52
CA ASN A 311 1.51 0.67 -14.23
C ASN A 311 0.34 1.37 -13.54
N VAL A 312 -0.83 0.74 -13.55
CA VAL A 312 -2.02 1.25 -12.86
C VAL A 312 -1.84 1.01 -11.36
N LEU A 313 -1.55 2.08 -10.63
CA LEU A 313 -1.34 2.03 -9.19
C LEU A 313 -2.67 2.00 -8.43
N VAL A 314 -3.62 2.85 -8.85
CA VAL A 314 -4.96 2.95 -8.28
C VAL A 314 -5.99 3.01 -9.40
N ASP A 315 -6.96 2.10 -9.36
CA ASP A 315 -8.07 2.00 -10.30
C ASP A 315 -9.41 2.12 -9.56
N HIS A 316 -10.19 3.10 -9.92
CA HIS A 316 -11.53 3.35 -9.38
C HIS A 316 -12.65 3.10 -10.40
N GLY A 317 -12.38 2.42 -11.51
CA GLY A 317 -13.34 2.21 -12.61
C GLY A 317 -14.65 1.54 -12.20
N GLU A 318 -14.61 0.66 -11.21
CA GLU A 318 -15.80 -0.03 -10.69
C GLU A 318 -16.38 0.63 -9.42
N ALA A 319 -15.76 1.67 -8.89
CA ALA A 319 -16.17 2.33 -7.66
C ALA A 319 -17.47 3.11 -7.85
N LYS A 320 -18.38 3.03 -6.86
CA LYS A 320 -19.66 3.74 -6.85
C LYS A 320 -19.67 4.96 -5.92
N GLY A 321 -18.51 5.44 -5.54
CA GLY A 321 -18.27 6.56 -4.64
C GLY A 321 -16.84 6.57 -4.13
N THR A 322 -16.59 7.38 -3.12
CA THR A 322 -15.29 7.52 -2.46
C THR A 322 -14.88 6.22 -1.74
N PRO A 323 -13.61 5.80 -1.76
CA PRO A 323 -13.16 4.59 -1.07
C PRO A 323 -13.25 4.72 0.46
N VAL A 324 -13.68 3.64 1.12
CA VAL A 324 -13.62 3.47 2.57
C VAL A 324 -12.89 2.16 2.84
N LEU A 325 -11.65 2.26 3.23
CA LEU A 325 -10.79 1.11 3.42
C LEU A 325 -10.47 0.89 4.89
N TYR A 326 -10.34 -0.37 5.28
CA TYR A 326 -9.89 -0.80 6.58
C TYR A 326 -8.59 -1.59 6.43
N GLU A 327 -7.55 -1.17 7.20
CA GLU A 327 -6.27 -1.86 7.22
C GLU A 327 -6.10 -2.58 8.56
N ASP A 328 -6.04 -3.89 8.52
CA ASP A 328 -5.90 -4.76 9.68
C ASP A 328 -4.43 -5.13 10.01
N ASN A 329 -3.52 -4.94 9.05
CA ASN A 329 -2.09 -5.15 9.22
C ASN A 329 -1.29 -3.92 8.75
N PRO A 330 -1.36 -2.79 9.47
CA PRO A 330 -0.83 -1.49 9.03
C PRO A 330 0.69 -1.40 9.14
N CYS A 331 1.42 -2.35 8.53
CA CYS A 331 2.87 -2.26 8.43
C CYS A 331 3.30 -1.20 7.42
N TYR A 332 4.57 -0.78 7.47
CA TYR A 332 5.13 0.25 6.59
C TYR A 332 4.78 0.03 5.11
N ASN A 333 5.08 -1.17 4.59
CA ASN A 333 4.87 -1.49 3.18
C ASN A 333 3.38 -1.50 2.79
N ASN A 334 2.51 -1.93 3.69
CA ASN A 334 1.07 -1.93 3.44
C ASN A 334 0.49 -0.51 3.46
N LEU A 335 1.08 0.42 4.22
CA LEU A 335 0.62 1.82 4.26
C LEU A 335 1.15 2.62 3.07
N VAL A 336 2.46 2.60 2.84
CA VAL A 336 3.16 3.50 1.91
C VAL A 336 3.39 2.87 0.53
N GLY A 337 3.19 1.54 0.41
CA GLY A 337 3.53 0.80 -0.79
C GLY A 337 4.99 0.32 -0.81
N ARG A 338 5.36 -0.35 -1.88
CA ARG A 338 6.70 -0.93 -2.03
C ARG A 338 7.11 -1.05 -3.49
N VAL A 339 8.40 -1.14 -3.71
CA VAL A 339 8.98 -1.53 -5.00
C VAL A 339 9.38 -3.01 -4.89
N GLU A 340 8.87 -3.84 -5.78
CA GLU A 340 9.22 -5.26 -5.87
C GLU A 340 10.45 -5.45 -6.77
N HIS A 341 11.15 -6.56 -6.60
CA HIS A 341 12.34 -6.91 -7.36
C HIS A 341 12.21 -8.31 -7.93
N ILE A 342 12.66 -8.49 -9.15
CA ILE A 342 12.74 -9.80 -9.81
C ILE A 342 14.20 -10.25 -9.78
N SER A 343 14.44 -11.49 -9.33
CA SER A 343 15.78 -12.09 -9.38
C SER A 343 16.03 -12.65 -10.78
N HIS A 344 17.02 -12.11 -11.49
CA HIS A 344 17.48 -12.62 -12.78
C HIS A 344 19.00 -12.90 -12.73
N MET A 345 19.38 -14.14 -12.94
CA MET A 345 20.79 -14.58 -12.89
C MET A 345 21.58 -14.12 -11.65
N GLY A 346 20.92 -14.10 -10.48
CA GLY A 346 21.53 -13.67 -9.22
C GLY A 346 21.60 -12.16 -9.00
N THR A 347 21.11 -11.35 -9.96
CA THR A 347 20.98 -9.89 -9.84
C THR A 347 19.52 -9.52 -9.59
N LEU A 348 19.27 -8.56 -8.70
CA LEU A 348 17.94 -8.02 -8.46
C LEU A 348 17.67 -6.90 -9.47
N LEU A 349 16.62 -7.06 -10.27
CA LEU A 349 16.16 -6.07 -11.23
C LEU A 349 14.83 -5.51 -10.77
N THR A 350 14.61 -4.23 -11.03
CA THR A 350 13.33 -3.57 -10.79
C THR A 350 13.05 -2.55 -11.89
N ASP A 351 11.78 -2.30 -12.11
CA ASP A 351 11.29 -1.25 -13.00
C ASP A 351 9.99 -0.65 -12.44
N PHE A 352 9.49 0.39 -13.07
CA PHE A 352 8.30 1.11 -12.60
C PHE A 352 7.02 0.26 -12.57
N THR A 353 6.94 -0.86 -13.31
CA THR A 353 5.77 -1.77 -13.29
C THR A 353 5.70 -2.61 -12.01
N LEU A 354 6.81 -2.68 -11.27
CA LEU A 354 6.94 -3.39 -10.01
C LEU A 354 6.63 -2.52 -8.79
N ILE A 355 6.24 -1.27 -8.98
CA ILE A 355 5.74 -0.41 -7.91
C ILE A 355 4.34 -0.89 -7.52
N LYS A 356 4.14 -1.21 -6.23
CA LYS A 356 2.86 -1.66 -5.68
C LYS A 356 2.29 -0.62 -4.74
N PRO A 357 0.97 -0.35 -4.82
CA PRO A 357 0.31 0.61 -3.96
C PRO A 357 0.28 0.16 -2.51
N GLY A 358 0.29 1.10 -1.59
CA GLY A 358 -0.12 0.90 -0.20
C GLY A 358 -1.54 1.41 0.04
N MET A 359 -2.05 1.21 1.25
CA MET A 359 -3.42 1.59 1.62
C MET A 359 -3.66 3.10 1.54
N LEU A 360 -2.62 3.93 1.75
CA LEU A 360 -2.72 5.39 1.55
C LEU A 360 -2.99 5.75 0.09
N HIS A 361 -2.42 5.00 -0.87
CA HIS A 361 -2.71 5.18 -2.29
C HIS A 361 -4.15 4.79 -2.62
N LEU A 362 -4.56 3.60 -2.17
CA LEU A 362 -5.88 3.04 -2.46
C LEU A 362 -7.01 3.83 -1.78
N ALA A 363 -6.74 4.44 -0.62
CA ALA A 363 -7.70 5.27 0.12
C ALA A 363 -7.69 6.75 -0.32
N ASN A 364 -6.84 7.13 -1.26
CA ASN A 364 -6.69 8.52 -1.67
C ASN A 364 -7.99 9.11 -2.25
N GLY A 365 -8.35 10.29 -1.82
CA GLY A 365 -9.66 10.90 -2.06
C GLY A 365 -10.77 10.35 -1.14
N GLY A 366 -10.45 9.53 -0.12
CA GLY A 366 -11.41 8.85 0.71
C GLY A 366 -11.04 8.71 2.18
N TYR A 367 -11.35 7.55 2.73
CA TYR A 367 -11.24 7.25 4.15
C TYR A 367 -10.39 6.01 4.39
N LEU A 368 -9.45 6.10 5.32
CA LEU A 368 -8.64 4.98 5.80
C LEU A 368 -8.87 4.77 7.29
N VAL A 369 -9.42 3.61 7.65
CA VAL A 369 -9.68 3.21 9.03
C VAL A 369 -8.59 2.25 9.48
N ILE A 370 -7.93 2.54 10.60
CA ILE A 370 -6.81 1.76 11.13
C ILE A 370 -7.02 1.53 12.63
N ASP A 371 -6.70 0.34 13.13
CA ASP A 371 -6.58 0.10 14.56
C ASP A 371 -5.29 0.75 15.08
N ALA A 372 -5.44 1.65 16.05
CA ALA A 372 -4.32 2.45 16.56
C ALA A 372 -3.26 1.59 17.27
N MET A 373 -3.67 0.55 18.01
CA MET A 373 -2.74 -0.34 18.70
C MET A 373 -1.94 -1.17 17.68
N GLN A 374 -2.62 -1.72 16.65
CA GLN A 374 -1.95 -2.47 15.59
C GLN A 374 -0.93 -1.60 14.86
N LEU A 375 -1.28 -0.36 14.55
CA LEU A 375 -0.39 0.60 13.90
C LEU A 375 0.87 0.89 14.74
N LEU A 376 0.71 1.15 16.03
CA LEU A 376 1.81 1.48 16.93
C LEU A 376 2.74 0.28 17.21
N MET A 377 2.22 -0.94 17.10
CA MET A 377 3.04 -2.15 17.24
C MET A 377 3.90 -2.44 16.00
N GLN A 378 3.62 -1.80 14.85
CA GLN A 378 4.40 -2.00 13.62
C GLN A 378 5.56 -1.01 13.56
N PRO A 379 6.80 -1.49 13.42
CA PRO A 379 7.96 -0.61 13.30
C PRO A 379 7.84 0.37 12.14
N PHE A 380 8.17 1.64 12.38
CA PHE A 380 8.18 2.74 11.39
C PHE A 380 6.83 3.10 10.76
N ALA A 381 5.75 2.38 11.06
CA ALA A 381 4.44 2.61 10.45
C ALA A 381 3.81 3.92 10.91
N TRP A 382 3.86 4.19 12.23
CA TRP A 382 3.34 5.42 12.82
C TRP A 382 4.05 6.67 12.30
N ASP A 383 5.39 6.66 12.32
CA ASP A 383 6.18 7.81 11.85
C ASP A 383 5.98 8.07 10.34
N SER A 384 5.83 7.00 9.56
CA SER A 384 5.55 7.12 8.13
C SER A 384 4.17 7.68 7.84
N LEU A 385 3.15 7.24 8.58
CA LEU A 385 1.81 7.81 8.48
C LEU A 385 1.82 9.31 8.81
N LYS A 386 2.46 9.72 9.92
CA LYS A 386 2.60 11.14 10.29
C LYS A 386 3.32 11.93 9.21
N ARG A 387 4.42 11.40 8.67
CA ARG A 387 5.18 12.02 7.58
C ARG A 387 4.29 12.25 6.34
N CYS A 388 3.54 11.23 5.91
CA CYS A 388 2.65 11.35 4.75
C CYS A 388 1.51 12.35 4.99
N LEU A 389 0.91 12.35 6.17
CA LEU A 389 -0.17 13.30 6.53
C LEU A 389 0.32 14.75 6.60
N ARG A 390 1.56 14.98 7.08
CA ARG A 390 2.15 16.31 7.19
C ARG A 390 2.63 16.84 5.84
N SER A 391 3.33 16.01 5.05
CA SER A 391 3.80 16.41 3.72
C SER A 391 2.68 16.47 2.67
N ARG A 392 1.55 15.80 2.93
CA ARG A 392 0.47 15.57 1.99
C ARG A 392 0.92 14.87 0.70
N GLU A 393 1.92 14.03 0.82
CA GLU A 393 2.49 13.24 -0.27
C GLU A 393 2.79 11.82 0.20
N ILE A 394 2.62 10.87 -0.70
CA ILE A 394 3.07 9.49 -0.50
C ILE A 394 4.34 9.30 -1.33
N ARG A 395 5.42 8.91 -0.66
CA ARG A 395 6.70 8.56 -1.30
C ARG A 395 6.94 7.08 -1.11
N VAL A 396 7.06 6.35 -2.21
CA VAL A 396 7.36 4.91 -2.17
C VAL A 396 8.86 4.74 -2.03
N GLU A 397 9.31 4.50 -0.81
CA GLU A 397 10.73 4.27 -0.45
C GLU A 397 10.88 2.90 0.18
N SER A 398 12.00 2.20 -0.04
CA SER A 398 12.27 0.97 0.71
C SER A 398 12.75 1.30 2.12
N LEU A 399 12.34 0.48 3.12
CA LEU A 399 12.84 0.64 4.50
C LEU A 399 14.37 0.58 4.58
N GLY A 400 15.00 -0.26 3.75
CA GLY A 400 16.46 -0.36 3.68
C GLY A 400 17.13 0.95 3.28
N GLN A 401 16.50 1.71 2.38
CA GLN A 401 16.97 3.04 1.97
C GLN A 401 16.72 4.09 3.05
N SER A 402 15.49 4.16 3.59
CA SER A 402 15.15 5.15 4.62
C SER A 402 16.01 4.99 5.88
N LEU A 403 16.48 3.78 6.18
CA LEU A 403 17.40 3.47 7.27
C LEU A 403 18.89 3.52 6.87
N SER A 404 19.20 3.90 5.62
CA SER A 404 20.58 3.90 5.09
C SER A 404 21.31 2.56 5.19
N LEU A 405 20.57 1.45 5.23
CA LEU A 405 21.12 0.08 5.30
C LEU A 405 21.53 -0.45 3.93
N VAL A 406 20.98 0.13 2.86
CA VAL A 406 21.23 -0.27 1.47
C VAL A 406 21.59 0.97 0.67
N SER A 407 22.74 0.95 0.02
CA SER A 407 23.24 2.04 -0.81
C SER A 407 23.22 1.69 -2.31
N THR A 408 22.28 0.86 -2.75
CA THR A 408 22.07 0.55 -4.17
C THR A 408 21.15 1.59 -4.81
N VAL A 409 21.38 1.85 -6.10
CA VAL A 409 20.48 2.68 -6.90
C VAL A 409 19.10 1.99 -6.93
N SER A 410 18.07 2.71 -6.54
CA SER A 410 16.69 2.24 -6.48
C SER A 410 15.79 3.24 -7.20
N LEU A 411 14.57 2.82 -7.50
CA LEU A 411 13.57 3.72 -8.06
C LEU A 411 13.19 4.81 -7.07
N GLU A 412 13.08 6.03 -7.56
CA GLU A 412 12.58 7.21 -6.87
C GLU A 412 11.35 7.74 -7.60
N PRO A 413 10.18 7.07 -7.47
CA PRO A 413 8.98 7.48 -8.19
C PRO A 413 8.54 8.89 -7.77
N GLU A 414 7.93 9.62 -8.69
CA GLU A 414 7.32 10.91 -8.40
C GLU A 414 6.30 10.77 -7.26
N PRO A 415 6.36 11.65 -6.23
CA PRO A 415 5.47 11.55 -5.07
C PRO A 415 4.01 11.73 -5.47
N LEU A 416 3.11 10.88 -4.90
CA LEU A 416 1.68 10.99 -5.13
C LEU A 416 1.05 11.95 -4.12
N PRO A 417 0.32 13.01 -4.56
CA PRO A 417 -0.38 13.91 -3.64
C PRO A 417 -1.43 13.16 -2.81
N LEU A 418 -1.42 13.36 -1.48
CA LEU A 418 -2.29 12.67 -0.54
C LEU A 418 -3.47 13.55 -0.10
N ASP A 419 -4.67 13.07 -0.36
CA ASP A 419 -5.93 13.61 0.14
C ASP A 419 -6.75 12.48 0.79
N VAL A 420 -6.44 12.13 2.03
CA VAL A 420 -7.10 11.07 2.77
C VAL A 420 -7.54 11.54 4.14
N LYS A 421 -8.69 11.07 4.59
CA LYS A 421 -9.15 11.23 5.97
C LYS A 421 -8.86 9.96 6.73
N VAL A 422 -7.91 10.00 7.67
CA VAL A 422 -7.55 8.86 8.51
C VAL A 422 -8.42 8.81 9.76
N VAL A 423 -8.90 7.62 10.08
CA VAL A 423 -9.69 7.33 11.27
C VAL A 423 -8.97 6.26 12.08
N LEU A 424 -8.31 6.66 13.15
CA LEU A 424 -7.72 5.74 14.11
C LEU A 424 -8.80 5.24 15.07
N VAL A 425 -8.79 3.94 15.38
CA VAL A 425 -9.70 3.34 16.37
C VAL A 425 -8.88 2.74 17.49
N GLY A 426 -9.05 3.23 18.70
CA GLY A 426 -8.28 2.78 19.87
C GLY A 426 -9.04 2.91 21.19
N ASP A 427 -8.41 2.56 22.30
CA ASP A 427 -8.97 2.83 23.61
C ASP A 427 -8.65 4.26 24.11
N ARG A 428 -9.32 4.67 25.18
CA ARG A 428 -9.13 6.02 25.75
C ARG A 428 -7.73 6.23 26.30
N MET A 429 -7.15 5.22 26.94
CA MET A 429 -5.80 5.33 27.51
C MET A 429 -4.79 5.59 26.42
N LEU A 430 -4.89 4.86 25.30
CA LEU A 430 -4.00 5.04 24.14
C LEU A 430 -4.11 6.45 23.53
N TYR A 431 -5.34 7.00 23.46
CA TYR A 431 -5.55 8.38 23.00
C TYR A 431 -4.83 9.39 23.91
N TYR A 432 -4.99 9.27 25.23
CA TYR A 432 -4.33 10.18 26.16
C TYR A 432 -2.82 10.01 26.17
N MET A 433 -2.32 8.78 26.07
CA MET A 433 -0.87 8.53 25.93
C MET A 433 -0.29 9.17 24.66
N LEU A 434 -0.96 9.04 23.53
CA LEU A 434 -0.52 9.69 22.28
C LEU A 434 -0.54 11.21 22.39
N HIS A 435 -1.60 11.76 23.02
CA HIS A 435 -1.73 13.19 23.23
C HIS A 435 -0.60 13.77 24.10
N ASP A 436 -0.16 13.03 25.12
CA ASP A 436 0.86 13.48 26.09
C ASP A 436 2.29 13.21 25.59
N LEU A 437 2.51 12.10 24.87
CA LEU A 437 3.86 11.63 24.49
C LEU A 437 4.27 11.98 23.06
N ASP A 438 3.31 12.24 22.15
CA ASP A 438 3.59 12.58 20.76
C ASP A 438 3.11 14.00 20.43
N PRO A 439 4.03 14.99 20.37
CA PRO A 439 3.65 16.39 20.09
C PRO A 439 2.92 16.59 18.74
N GLU A 440 3.19 15.74 17.74
CA GLU A 440 2.59 15.84 16.41
C GLU A 440 1.16 15.28 16.37
N PHE A 441 0.80 14.44 17.33
CA PHE A 441 -0.51 13.79 17.35
C PHE A 441 -1.67 14.80 17.38
N SER A 442 -1.59 15.79 18.24
CA SER A 442 -2.62 16.83 18.41
C SER A 442 -2.82 17.69 17.17
N ASP A 443 -1.78 17.86 16.34
CA ASP A 443 -1.85 18.61 15.10
C ASP A 443 -2.52 17.81 13.98
N LEU A 444 -2.34 16.50 13.97
CA LEU A 444 -2.80 15.59 12.91
C LEU A 444 -4.15 14.94 13.21
N PHE A 445 -4.53 14.76 14.49
CA PHE A 445 -5.76 14.08 14.93
C PHE A 445 -6.58 14.96 15.86
N LYS A 446 -7.15 16.03 15.32
CA LYS A 446 -7.87 17.06 16.08
C LYS A 446 -9.29 16.66 16.53
N VAL A 447 -9.83 15.56 16.01
CA VAL A 447 -11.20 15.14 16.30
C VAL A 447 -11.22 13.87 17.16
N ALA A 448 -11.59 14.02 18.41
CA ALA A 448 -11.85 12.90 19.32
C ALA A 448 -13.32 12.48 19.19
N VAL A 449 -13.55 11.22 18.80
CA VAL A 449 -14.87 10.60 18.70
C VAL A 449 -15.03 9.64 19.86
N ASP A 450 -15.53 10.14 21.00
CA ASP A 450 -15.61 9.39 22.25
C ASP A 450 -16.95 8.66 22.38
N PHE A 451 -16.88 7.33 22.44
CA PHE A 451 -18.03 6.45 22.58
C PHE A 451 -18.41 6.31 24.06
N GLU A 452 -19.69 6.55 24.36
CA GLU A 452 -20.24 6.40 25.71
C GLU A 452 -20.26 4.92 26.13
N ASP A 453 -19.94 4.69 27.41
CA ASP A 453 -19.92 3.34 28.00
C ASP A 453 -21.32 2.87 28.41
N HIS A 454 -22.19 3.83 28.70
CA HIS A 454 -23.55 3.55 29.16
C HIS A 454 -24.53 4.59 28.63
N MET A 455 -25.79 4.24 28.66
CA MET A 455 -26.90 5.15 28.40
C MET A 455 -27.86 5.15 29.60
N ASP A 456 -28.59 6.26 29.82
CA ASP A 456 -29.57 6.36 30.86
C ASP A 456 -30.70 5.33 30.72
N ARG A 457 -31.12 4.69 31.80
CA ARG A 457 -32.20 3.72 31.84
C ARG A 457 -33.58 4.41 31.95
N SER A 458 -33.87 5.31 31.01
CA SER A 458 -35.20 5.92 30.88
C SER A 458 -36.16 4.96 30.16
N SER A 459 -37.48 5.15 30.33
CA SER A 459 -38.49 4.32 29.63
C SER A 459 -38.31 4.33 28.12
N ARG A 460 -37.93 5.48 27.52
CA ARG A 460 -37.60 5.60 26.10
C ARG A 460 -36.40 4.76 25.72
N ASN A 461 -35.32 4.84 26.48
CA ASN A 461 -34.09 4.12 26.23
C ASN A 461 -34.23 2.61 26.44
N VAL A 462 -35.05 2.18 27.39
CA VAL A 462 -35.41 0.75 27.58
C VAL A 462 -36.11 0.20 26.34
N GLN A 463 -37.05 0.92 25.73
CA GLN A 463 -37.68 0.52 24.47
C GLN A 463 -36.67 0.46 23.29
N MET A 464 -35.80 1.45 23.22
CA MET A 464 -34.73 1.46 22.18
C MET A 464 -33.75 0.31 22.37
N TYR A 465 -33.38 0.02 23.62
CA TYR A 465 -32.49 -1.10 23.97
C TYR A 465 -33.13 -2.47 23.65
N ALA A 466 -34.43 -2.63 23.88
CA ALA A 466 -35.17 -3.82 23.47
C ALA A 466 -35.14 -4.03 21.94
N ARG A 467 -35.24 -2.94 21.17
CA ARG A 467 -35.07 -3.00 19.70
C ARG A 467 -33.63 -3.33 19.28
N LEU A 468 -32.63 -2.84 20.02
CA LEU A 468 -31.24 -3.19 19.79
C LEU A 468 -30.98 -4.68 20.05
N ILE A 469 -31.52 -5.23 21.15
CA ILE A 469 -31.52 -6.68 21.44
C ILE A 469 -32.16 -7.46 20.29
N ALA A 470 -33.34 -7.03 19.79
CA ALA A 470 -33.99 -7.67 18.66
C ALA A 470 -33.14 -7.64 17.38
N THR A 471 -32.40 -6.55 17.16
CA THR A 471 -31.46 -6.42 16.03
C THR A 471 -30.32 -7.42 16.13
N LEU A 472 -29.73 -7.60 17.32
CA LEU A 472 -28.66 -8.59 17.56
C LEU A 472 -29.18 -10.01 17.36
N ILE A 473 -30.39 -10.32 17.87
CA ILE A 473 -31.04 -11.62 17.69
C ILE A 473 -31.25 -11.95 16.21
N GLN A 474 -31.68 -10.97 15.40
CA GLN A 474 -31.87 -11.15 13.96
C GLN A 474 -30.52 -11.32 13.22
N LYS A 475 -29.52 -10.51 13.59
CA LYS A 475 -28.19 -10.58 12.98
C LYS A 475 -27.54 -11.96 13.17
N ASP A 476 -27.71 -12.55 14.34
CA ASP A 476 -27.08 -13.82 14.73
C ASP A 476 -28.01 -15.03 14.48
N ASP A 477 -29.15 -14.84 13.84
CA ASP A 477 -30.17 -15.87 13.55
C ASP A 477 -30.57 -16.70 14.81
N LEU A 478 -30.81 -16.00 15.91
CA LEU A 478 -31.21 -16.62 17.16
C LEU A 478 -32.73 -16.80 17.25
N MET A 479 -33.16 -17.74 18.10
CA MET A 479 -34.58 -17.88 18.44
C MET A 479 -35.15 -16.59 19.01
N PRO A 480 -36.44 -16.29 18.84
CA PRO A 480 -37.07 -15.14 19.42
C PRO A 480 -37.05 -15.19 20.96
N PHE A 481 -36.91 -14.04 21.59
CA PHE A 481 -36.98 -13.86 23.04
C PHE A 481 -38.34 -13.30 23.41
N ASP A 482 -38.92 -13.78 24.49
CA ASP A 482 -40.11 -13.16 25.05
C ASP A 482 -39.76 -11.88 25.81
N ARG A 483 -40.78 -11.09 26.17
CA ARG A 483 -40.57 -9.84 26.92
C ARG A 483 -39.93 -10.06 28.29
N GLY A 484 -40.15 -11.23 28.93
CA GLY A 484 -39.52 -11.58 30.20
C GLY A 484 -38.03 -11.83 30.06
N ALA A 485 -37.64 -12.52 29.00
CA ALA A 485 -36.22 -12.70 28.65
C ALA A 485 -35.54 -11.37 28.36
N VAL A 486 -36.17 -10.50 27.54
CA VAL A 486 -35.64 -9.16 27.25
C VAL A 486 -35.53 -8.33 28.51
N ALA A 487 -36.51 -8.35 29.40
CA ALA A 487 -36.44 -7.67 30.69
C ALA A 487 -35.24 -8.15 31.52
N ARG A 488 -34.99 -9.46 31.55
CA ARG A 488 -33.83 -10.03 32.27
C ARG A 488 -32.49 -9.65 31.65
N VAL A 489 -32.42 -9.53 30.33
CA VAL A 489 -31.22 -9.00 29.63
C VAL A 489 -30.98 -7.53 29.95
N ILE A 490 -32.06 -6.72 30.06
CA ILE A 490 -31.97 -5.30 30.48
C ILE A 490 -31.47 -5.20 31.94
N GLU A 491 -31.93 -6.06 32.84
CA GLU A 491 -31.42 -6.12 34.21
C GLU A 491 -29.93 -6.50 34.26
N PHE A 492 -29.51 -7.46 33.44
CA PHE A 492 -28.09 -7.82 33.26
C PHE A 492 -27.28 -6.63 32.77
N SER A 493 -27.81 -5.92 31.77
CA SER A 493 -27.17 -4.72 31.24
C SER A 493 -26.93 -3.63 32.30
N SER A 494 -27.91 -3.35 33.15
CA SER A 494 -27.74 -2.40 34.27
C SER A 494 -26.71 -2.88 35.28
N ARG A 495 -26.72 -4.17 35.61
CA ARG A 495 -25.72 -4.75 36.51
C ARG A 495 -24.30 -4.66 35.92
N HIS A 496 -24.18 -4.87 34.59
CA HIS A 496 -22.91 -4.76 33.89
C HIS A 496 -22.42 -3.31 33.78
N ALA A 497 -23.36 -2.34 33.80
CA ALA A 497 -23.03 -0.92 33.87
C ALA A 497 -22.64 -0.47 35.31
N GLU A 498 -22.73 -1.35 36.32
CA GLU A 498 -22.49 -1.09 37.73
C GLU A 498 -23.36 0.06 38.32
N ASP A 499 -24.43 0.42 37.59
CA ASP A 499 -25.35 1.48 37.94
C ASP A 499 -26.80 1.04 37.63
N ALA A 500 -27.68 1.13 38.64
CA ALA A 500 -29.09 0.75 38.51
C ALA A 500 -29.91 1.66 37.58
N GLU A 501 -29.42 2.88 37.31
CA GLU A 501 -30.04 3.87 36.43
C GLU A 501 -29.41 3.95 35.03
N LYS A 502 -28.44 3.08 34.74
CA LYS A 502 -27.72 3.01 33.46
C LYS A 502 -27.91 1.66 32.76
N LEU A 503 -27.68 1.63 31.48
CA LEU A 503 -27.60 0.44 30.65
C LEU A 503 -26.24 0.42 29.96
N THR A 504 -25.56 -0.71 29.97
CA THR A 504 -24.26 -0.83 29.27
C THR A 504 -24.40 -0.71 27.76
N MET A 505 -23.45 -0.07 27.13
CA MET A 505 -23.29 -0.04 25.68
C MET A 505 -22.29 -1.09 25.18
N GLU A 506 -21.79 -1.96 26.06
CA GLU A 506 -20.94 -3.10 25.68
C GLU A 506 -21.77 -4.21 25.02
N MET A 507 -22.00 -4.04 23.72
CA MET A 507 -22.88 -4.95 22.98
C MET A 507 -22.30 -6.34 22.80
N ARG A 508 -20.99 -6.54 22.97
CA ARG A 508 -20.36 -7.87 22.91
C ARG A 508 -20.87 -8.76 24.05
N SER A 509 -20.77 -8.30 25.27
CA SER A 509 -21.25 -9.06 26.46
C SER A 509 -22.74 -9.34 26.37
N VAL A 510 -23.53 -8.39 25.86
CA VAL A 510 -24.96 -8.59 25.65
C VAL A 510 -25.22 -9.66 24.56
N ALA A 511 -24.52 -9.59 23.43
CA ALA A 511 -24.68 -10.58 22.34
C ALA A 511 -24.25 -11.99 22.81
N ASP A 512 -23.18 -12.10 23.59
CA ASP A 512 -22.75 -13.38 24.14
C ASP A 512 -23.79 -13.96 25.10
N LEU A 513 -24.41 -13.16 25.97
CA LEU A 513 -25.54 -13.58 26.80
C LEU A 513 -26.73 -14.07 25.95
N LEU A 514 -27.05 -13.38 24.84
CA LEU A 514 -28.13 -13.80 23.96
C LEU A 514 -27.83 -15.15 23.30
N ARG A 515 -26.61 -15.38 22.83
CA ARG A 515 -26.16 -16.66 22.25
C ARG A 515 -26.21 -17.79 23.25
N GLU A 516 -25.71 -17.57 24.46
CA GLU A 516 -25.76 -18.57 25.54
C GLU A 516 -27.20 -18.87 25.96
N SER A 517 -28.05 -17.87 26.09
CA SER A 517 -29.46 -18.05 26.42
C SER A 517 -30.20 -18.88 25.36
N ASN A 518 -29.91 -18.63 24.10
CA ASN A 518 -30.41 -19.39 22.96
C ASN A 518 -29.92 -20.85 23.00
N TYR A 519 -28.64 -21.08 23.34
CA TYR A 519 -28.09 -22.43 23.52
C TYR A 519 -28.89 -23.23 24.58
N TRP A 520 -29.09 -22.64 25.76
CA TRP A 520 -29.82 -23.30 26.86
C TRP A 520 -31.29 -23.54 26.51
N ALA A 521 -31.95 -22.63 25.81
CA ALA A 521 -33.29 -22.82 25.32
C ALA A 521 -33.40 -23.98 24.33
N ARG A 522 -32.45 -24.10 23.42
CA ARG A 522 -32.37 -25.23 22.46
C ARG A 522 -32.14 -26.56 23.16
N GLN A 523 -31.26 -26.60 24.17
CA GLN A 523 -31.06 -27.81 25.00
C GLN A 523 -32.35 -28.26 25.69
N GLY A 524 -33.15 -27.30 26.16
CA GLY A 524 -34.49 -27.57 26.73
C GLY A 524 -35.60 -27.82 25.70
N LYS A 525 -35.25 -27.91 24.39
CA LYS A 525 -36.22 -28.07 23.29
C LYS A 525 -37.32 -26.99 23.25
N ALA A 526 -37.00 -25.80 23.75
CA ALA A 526 -37.93 -24.67 23.71
C ALA A 526 -37.99 -24.07 22.30
N THR A 527 -39.10 -23.44 21.96
CA THR A 527 -39.30 -22.71 20.71
C THR A 527 -39.11 -21.20 20.88
N LEU A 528 -38.95 -20.75 22.15
CA LEU A 528 -38.89 -19.35 22.57
C LEU A 528 -37.94 -19.23 23.75
N VAL A 529 -37.06 -18.24 23.74
CA VAL A 529 -36.18 -17.95 24.88
C VAL A 529 -36.99 -17.20 25.96
N LYS A 530 -36.97 -17.71 27.17
CA LYS A 530 -37.65 -17.14 28.36
C LYS A 530 -36.65 -16.64 29.37
N SER A 531 -37.10 -15.86 30.36
CA SER A 531 -36.34 -15.34 31.49
C SER A 531 -35.45 -16.39 32.16
N ASP A 532 -35.97 -17.63 32.37
CA ASP A 532 -35.23 -18.70 33.03
C ASP A 532 -33.99 -19.17 32.19
N HIS A 533 -34.11 -19.16 30.88
CA HIS A 533 -32.98 -19.52 29.99
C HIS A 533 -31.88 -18.45 30.09
N VAL A 534 -32.25 -17.16 30.19
CA VAL A 534 -31.30 -16.05 30.36
C VAL A 534 -30.64 -16.15 31.75
N GLN A 535 -31.43 -16.44 32.79
CA GLN A 535 -30.88 -16.61 34.15
C GLN A 535 -29.91 -17.80 34.20
N ASN A 536 -30.29 -18.94 33.60
CA ASN A 536 -29.42 -20.11 33.52
C ASN A 536 -28.10 -19.80 32.76
N ALA A 537 -28.16 -19.03 31.69
CA ALA A 537 -26.95 -18.60 30.98
C ALA A 537 -26.02 -17.79 31.88
N ILE A 538 -26.56 -16.83 32.65
CA ILE A 538 -25.79 -16.03 33.60
C ILE A 538 -25.15 -16.92 34.70
N ASP A 539 -25.93 -17.84 35.27
CA ASP A 539 -25.47 -18.74 36.34
C ASP A 539 -24.38 -19.70 35.87
N GLN A 540 -24.52 -20.24 34.66
CA GLN A 540 -23.52 -21.14 34.07
C GLN A 540 -22.24 -20.39 33.67
N ALA A 541 -22.33 -19.16 33.20
CA ALA A 541 -21.17 -18.31 32.94
C ALA A 541 -20.40 -18.04 34.28
N ALA A 542 -21.13 -17.64 35.33
CA ALA A 542 -20.54 -17.45 36.64
C ALA A 542 -19.90 -18.74 37.21
N ARG A 543 -20.53 -19.91 36.99
CA ARG A 543 -19.99 -21.21 37.41
C ARG A 543 -18.69 -21.56 36.68
N ARG A 544 -18.62 -21.32 35.37
CA ARG A 544 -17.42 -21.59 34.56
C ARG A 544 -16.22 -20.75 35.01
N LEU A 545 -16.46 -19.51 35.38
CA LEU A 545 -15.40 -18.56 35.78
C LEU A 545 -15.11 -18.59 37.29
N GLY A 546 -16.06 -19.04 38.13
CA GLY A 546 -16.04 -18.91 39.59
C GLY A 546 -15.24 -19.98 40.33
N ARG A 547 -14.31 -20.73 39.70
CA ARG A 547 -13.56 -21.80 40.40
C ARG A 547 -12.76 -21.29 41.61
N ILE A 548 -12.07 -20.16 41.44
CA ILE A 548 -11.28 -19.55 42.54
C ILE A 548 -12.19 -19.10 43.65
N GLN A 549 -13.31 -18.43 43.36
CA GLN A 549 -14.34 -18.06 44.31
C GLN A 549 -14.82 -19.26 45.12
N THR A 550 -15.11 -20.39 44.42
CA THR A 550 -15.55 -21.64 45.10
C THR A 550 -14.50 -22.15 46.08
N ARG A 551 -13.23 -22.20 45.69
CA ARG A 551 -12.13 -22.63 46.55
C ARG A 551 -11.97 -21.73 47.78
N TRP A 552 -11.96 -20.41 47.58
CA TRP A 552 -11.83 -19.46 48.68
C TRP A 552 -12.99 -19.57 49.66
N ARG A 553 -14.20 -19.80 49.14
CA ARG A 553 -15.35 -20.06 49.97
C ARG A 553 -15.20 -21.36 50.80
N GLU A 554 -14.67 -22.42 50.18
CA GLU A 554 -14.36 -23.68 50.87
C GLU A 554 -13.32 -23.46 51.98
N GLU A 555 -12.26 -22.72 51.75
CA GLU A 555 -11.22 -22.41 52.73
C GLU A 555 -11.77 -21.53 53.88
N THR A 556 -12.69 -20.61 53.58
CA THR A 556 -13.40 -19.83 54.61
C THR A 556 -14.29 -20.74 55.47
N VAL A 557 -15.03 -21.65 54.85
CA VAL A 557 -15.92 -22.59 55.59
C VAL A 557 -15.09 -23.60 56.40
N LYS A 558 -13.93 -24.03 55.94
CA LYS A 558 -13.00 -24.91 56.67
C LYS A 558 -12.27 -24.18 57.81
N GLY A 559 -12.38 -22.86 57.91
CA GLY A 559 -11.71 -22.07 58.93
C GLY A 559 -10.23 -21.76 58.64
N THR A 560 -9.75 -22.02 57.44
CA THR A 560 -8.40 -21.60 57.02
C THR A 560 -8.32 -20.06 56.98
N PHE A 561 -9.35 -19.41 56.42
CA PHE A 561 -9.56 -17.98 56.60
C PHE A 561 -10.47 -17.75 57.77
N ILE A 562 -9.92 -17.18 58.82
CA ILE A 562 -10.63 -16.98 60.08
C ILE A 562 -11.52 -15.74 59.98
N ILE A 563 -12.83 -15.93 59.92
CA ILE A 563 -13.86 -14.89 59.89
C ILE A 563 -14.77 -15.14 61.09
N GLU A 564 -14.86 -14.17 62.01
CA GLU A 564 -15.78 -14.23 63.15
C GLU A 564 -17.06 -13.48 62.77
N THR A 565 -18.20 -14.16 62.85
CA THR A 565 -19.50 -13.60 62.47
C THR A 565 -20.31 -13.17 63.66
N GLU A 566 -19.89 -13.47 64.92
CA GLU A 566 -20.58 -13.17 66.18
C GLU A 566 -19.60 -12.57 67.16
N GLY A 567 -20.10 -11.78 68.07
CA GLY A 567 -19.34 -11.17 69.18
C GLY A 567 -18.64 -9.86 68.77
N GLU A 568 -17.92 -9.27 69.74
CA GLU A 568 -17.15 -8.04 69.62
C GLU A 568 -15.73 -8.27 70.09
N ARG A 569 -14.76 -7.71 69.34
CA ARG A 569 -13.34 -7.82 69.66
C ARG A 569 -12.61 -6.52 69.38
N VAL A 570 -11.88 -6.02 70.37
CA VAL A 570 -11.11 -4.79 70.25
C VAL A 570 -9.96 -4.99 69.28
N GLY A 571 -9.79 -4.09 68.34
CA GLY A 571 -8.72 -4.14 67.32
C GLY A 571 -8.93 -5.18 66.19
N GLN A 572 -10.18 -5.62 65.96
CA GLN A 572 -10.52 -6.56 64.91
C GLN A 572 -11.83 -6.16 64.25
N ILE A 573 -11.84 -6.16 62.91
CA ILE A 573 -13.02 -5.98 62.05
C ILE A 573 -13.04 -6.97 60.90
N ASN A 574 -14.22 -7.30 60.43
CA ASN A 574 -14.35 -8.00 59.15
C ASN A 574 -14.34 -6.97 58.03
N ALA A 575 -13.49 -7.21 57.03
CA ALA A 575 -13.43 -6.44 55.79
C ALA A 575 -14.17 -7.20 54.68
N LEU A 576 -14.70 -6.47 53.74
CA LEU A 576 -15.25 -7.00 52.49
C LEU A 576 -14.43 -6.42 51.35
N SER A 577 -13.80 -7.30 50.57
CA SER A 577 -13.07 -6.94 49.37
C SER A 577 -13.78 -7.50 48.14
N VAL A 578 -13.68 -6.80 47.03
CA VAL A 578 -14.11 -7.29 45.71
C VAL A 578 -12.87 -7.61 44.89
N ILE A 579 -12.82 -8.83 44.39
CA ILE A 579 -11.73 -9.33 43.58
C ILE A 579 -12.24 -9.55 42.19
N GLN A 580 -11.51 -9.02 41.20
CA GLN A 580 -11.80 -9.20 39.79
C GLN A 580 -10.70 -10.03 39.16
N LEU A 581 -11.07 -11.20 38.60
CA LEU A 581 -10.18 -12.11 37.91
C LEU A 581 -10.72 -12.36 36.49
N GLY A 582 -10.07 -11.77 35.49
CA GLY A 582 -10.60 -11.77 34.14
C GLY A 582 -12.00 -11.14 34.05
N GLY A 583 -12.96 -11.87 33.51
CA GLY A 583 -14.36 -11.42 33.39
C GLY A 583 -15.26 -11.73 34.60
N HIS A 584 -14.70 -12.18 35.73
CA HIS A 584 -15.48 -12.57 36.92
C HIS A 584 -15.07 -11.77 38.15
N ALA A 585 -16.04 -11.05 38.70
CA ALA A 585 -15.88 -10.31 39.95
C ALA A 585 -16.68 -10.97 41.07
N PHE A 586 -16.07 -11.12 42.25
CA PHE A 586 -16.75 -11.69 43.44
C PHE A 586 -16.25 -11.05 44.72
N GLY A 587 -17.15 -11.05 45.74
CA GLY A 587 -16.83 -10.57 47.06
C GLY A 587 -16.09 -11.64 47.87
N HIS A 588 -15.10 -11.19 48.66
CA HIS A 588 -14.36 -12.02 49.58
C HIS A 588 -14.33 -11.35 50.97
N PRO A 589 -14.75 -12.05 52.03
CA PRO A 589 -14.58 -11.54 53.38
C PRO A 589 -13.15 -11.75 53.85
N GLY A 590 -12.58 -10.76 54.47
CA GLY A 590 -11.27 -10.82 55.11
C GLY A 590 -11.33 -10.31 56.55
N ARG A 591 -10.32 -10.57 57.35
CA ARG A 591 -10.19 -10.04 58.72
C ARG A 591 -9.07 -9.03 58.76
N ILE A 592 -9.35 -7.84 59.28
CA ILE A 592 -8.33 -6.83 59.59
C ILE A 592 -8.12 -6.81 61.10
N THR A 593 -6.87 -6.96 61.53
CA THR A 593 -6.49 -6.90 62.93
C THR A 593 -5.51 -5.74 63.14
N ALA A 594 -5.81 -4.86 64.10
CA ALA A 594 -4.95 -3.76 64.50
C ALA A 594 -4.42 -4.02 65.94
N GLN A 595 -3.13 -3.90 66.14
CA GLN A 595 -2.49 -3.99 67.42
C GLN A 595 -1.67 -2.73 67.71
N VAL A 596 -1.76 -2.20 68.87
CA VAL A 596 -0.96 -1.05 69.31
C VAL A 596 0.16 -1.53 70.25
N ARG A 597 1.37 -1.11 69.95
CA ARG A 597 2.57 -1.37 70.74
C ARG A 597 3.31 -0.06 71.01
N MET A 598 4.06 0.01 72.07
CA MET A 598 5.00 1.10 72.30
C MET A 598 6.27 0.84 71.44
N GLY A 599 6.68 1.81 70.64
CA GLY A 599 7.84 1.71 69.79
C GLY A 599 8.10 3.00 68.99
N GLY A 600 9.09 3.00 68.13
CA GLY A 600 9.57 4.16 67.38
C GLY A 600 8.69 4.68 66.23
N GLY A 601 7.55 4.06 65.96
CA GLY A 601 6.55 4.58 65.02
C GLY A 601 6.94 4.49 63.53
N GLU A 602 7.46 3.36 63.09
CA GLU A 602 7.70 3.11 61.66
C GLU A 602 6.47 2.48 60.99
N VAL A 603 6.16 2.90 59.78
CA VAL A 603 5.19 2.24 58.90
C VAL A 603 5.92 1.31 57.99
N ILE A 604 5.73 0.00 58.20
CA ILE A 604 6.35 -1.05 57.36
C ILE A 604 5.23 -1.65 56.49
N ASP A 605 5.39 -1.56 55.20
CA ASP A 605 4.55 -2.22 54.19
C ASP A 605 5.23 -3.52 53.76
N ILE A 606 4.81 -4.64 54.39
CA ILE A 606 5.42 -5.94 54.13
C ILE A 606 5.27 -6.41 52.67
N GLU A 607 4.17 -6.05 52.03
CA GLU A 607 3.96 -6.41 50.60
C GLU A 607 4.95 -5.69 49.68
N ARG A 608 5.28 -4.44 50.00
CA ARG A 608 6.24 -3.64 49.21
C ARG A 608 7.69 -3.98 49.52
N GLU A 609 8.02 -4.28 50.78
CA GLU A 609 9.39 -4.49 51.19
C GLU A 609 9.88 -5.94 50.95
N VAL A 610 8.99 -6.92 50.96
CA VAL A 610 9.35 -8.35 50.86
C VAL A 610 8.98 -8.99 49.52
N ASN A 611 8.41 -8.23 48.57
CA ASN A 611 7.95 -8.74 47.28
C ASN A 611 7.05 -10.00 47.35
N LEU A 612 6.23 -10.10 48.39
CA LEU A 612 5.30 -11.22 48.59
C LEU A 612 3.95 -11.02 47.88
N GLY A 613 3.72 -9.84 47.32
CA GLY A 613 2.60 -9.56 46.43
C GLY A 613 3.05 -9.71 45.00
N GLY A 614 2.59 -10.76 44.29
CA GLY A 614 2.82 -10.96 42.86
C GLY A 614 2.02 -9.99 42.00
#